data_fb84c629dcdcde37929540027c4c3250
#
_entry.id   fb84c629dcdcde37929540027c4c3250
#
_cell.length_a   1.000
_cell.length_b   1.000
_cell.length_c   1.000
_cell.angle_alpha   90.00
_cell.angle_beta   90.00
_cell.angle_gamma   90.00
#
_symmetry.space_group_name_H-M   'P 1'
#
loop_
_entity.id
_entity.type
_entity.pdbx_description
1 polymer ?
#
loop_
_entity_poly.entity_id
_entity_poly.type
_entity_poly.pdbx_seq_one_letter_code
_entity_poly.pdbx_strand_id
1 'polypeptide(L)' 'MRTYNLFRRKDEADLYCAVPENVPVPVFVTEELWEYARSLDIGTLSGFDAEAAHVSAEANGFYLFHSAS' A
#
# COMPACT_ATOMS: atom_id res chain seq x y z
N MET A 1 2.87 -16.73 1.14
CA MET A 1 2.31 -15.55 0.46
C MET A 1 2.34 -14.35 1.40
N ARG A 2 2.78 -13.19 0.91
CA ARG A 2 2.89 -12.01 1.74
C ARG A 2 1.55 -11.27 1.79
N THR A 3 1.14 -10.87 2.98
CA THR A 3 -0.08 -10.11 3.19
C THR A 3 0.27 -8.66 3.51
N TYR A 4 -0.50 -7.73 2.96
CA TYR A 4 -0.25 -6.31 3.11
C TYR A 4 -1.41 -5.61 3.77
N ASN A 5 -1.09 -4.57 4.55
CA ASN A 5 -2.07 -3.57 4.96
C ASN A 5 -2.08 -2.50 3.87
N LEU A 6 -3.26 -2.13 3.41
CA LEU A 6 -3.40 -1.21 2.29
C LEU A 6 -3.94 0.13 2.76
N PHE A 7 -3.27 1.21 2.37
CA PHE A 7 -3.68 2.57 2.69
C PHE A 7 -3.89 3.35 1.39
N ARG A 8 -4.83 4.29 1.41
CA ARG A 8 -5.13 5.12 0.26
C ARG A 8 -4.97 6.59 0.63
N ARG A 9 -4.42 7.39 -0.28
CA ARG A 9 -4.27 8.82 -0.08
C ARG A 9 -5.62 9.51 -0.26
N LYS A 10 -6.00 10.37 0.69
CA LYS A 10 -7.32 11.02 0.65
C LYS A 10 -7.43 12.06 -0.45
N ASP A 11 -6.35 12.77 -0.73
CA ASP A 11 -6.36 13.83 -1.74
C ASP A 11 -5.89 13.33 -3.12
N GLU A 12 -5.61 12.03 -3.24
CA GLU A 12 -5.22 11.43 -4.51
C GLU A 12 -5.74 9.98 -4.50
N ALA A 13 -6.99 9.83 -4.89
CA ALA A 13 -7.75 8.60 -4.66
C ALA A 13 -7.18 7.35 -5.32
N ASP A 14 -6.33 7.49 -6.32
CA ASP A 14 -5.71 6.35 -6.99
C ASP A 14 -4.31 6.01 -6.45
N LEU A 15 -3.81 6.76 -5.48
CA LEU A 15 -2.51 6.48 -4.87
C LEU A 15 -2.68 5.62 -3.64
N TYR A 16 -1.98 4.49 -3.63
CA TYR A 16 -2.03 3.51 -2.55
C TYR A 16 -0.66 3.23 -1.98
N CYS A 17 -0.63 2.85 -0.71
CA CYS A 17 0.58 2.39 -0.04
C CYS A 17 0.31 1.02 0.55
N ALA A 18 1.10 0.02 0.14
CA ALA A 18 1.02 -1.33 0.67
C ALA A 18 2.14 -1.52 1.69
N VAL A 19 1.78 -1.93 2.91
CA VAL A 19 2.73 -2.17 3.98
C VAL A 19 2.61 -3.64 4.40
N PRO A 20 3.70 -4.43 4.39
CA PRO A 20 3.63 -5.82 4.85
C PRO A 20 3.08 -5.88 6.28
N GLU A 21 2.23 -6.85 6.57
CA GLU A 21 1.60 -6.97 7.89
C GLU A 21 2.59 -7.15 9.02
N ASN A 22 3.74 -7.75 8.73
CA ASN A 22 4.76 -8.01 9.74
C ASN A 22 5.77 -6.87 9.91
N VAL A 23 5.52 -5.73 9.26
CA VAL A 23 6.40 -4.56 9.31
C VAL A 23 5.64 -3.41 9.95
N PRO A 24 6.28 -2.60 10.82
CA PRO A 24 5.62 -1.44 11.41
C PRO A 24 5.18 -0.47 10.31
N VAL A 25 4.01 0.12 10.50
CA VAL A 25 3.47 1.08 9.54
C VAL A 25 4.32 2.35 9.57
N PRO A 26 4.77 2.84 8.39
CA PRO A 26 5.55 4.09 8.36
C PRO A 26 4.76 5.26 8.91
N VAL A 27 5.45 6.18 9.56
CA VAL A 27 4.78 7.33 10.20
C VAL A 27 3.96 8.14 9.19
N PHE A 28 4.46 8.32 7.97
CA PHE A 28 3.77 9.17 7.00
C PHE A 28 2.38 8.67 6.62
N VAL A 29 2.12 7.36 6.69
CA VAL A 29 0.78 6.83 6.37
C VAL A 29 -0.16 6.88 7.57
N THR A 30 0.31 7.26 8.75
CA THR A 30 -0.57 7.46 9.91
C THR A 30 -1.08 8.89 9.99
N GLU A 31 -0.66 9.76 9.07
CA GLU A 31 -1.09 11.15 9.02
C GLU A 31 -2.48 11.29 8.40
N GLU A 32 -3.06 12.48 8.54
CA GLU A 32 -4.44 12.73 8.12
C GLU A 32 -4.72 12.50 6.64
N LEU A 33 -3.69 12.61 5.80
CA LEU A 33 -3.86 12.48 4.35
C LEU A 33 -4.04 11.05 3.88
N TRP A 34 -3.87 10.06 4.75
CA TRP A 34 -4.00 8.65 4.41
C TRP A 34 -5.14 8.00 5.18
N GLU A 35 -5.78 7.02 4.57
CA GLU A 35 -6.84 6.24 5.23
C GLU A 35 -6.61 4.76 4.98
N TYR A 36 -7.01 3.95 5.95
CA TYR A 36 -6.86 2.50 5.85
C TYR A 36 -7.93 1.94 4.90
N ALA A 37 -7.49 1.22 3.86
CA ALA A 37 -8.37 0.68 2.83
C ALA A 37 -8.54 -0.83 2.98
N ARG A 38 -8.91 -1.28 4.17
CA ARG A 38 -8.96 -2.72 4.50
C ARG A 38 -10.01 -3.50 3.73
N SER A 39 -11.01 -2.83 3.18
CA SER A 39 -12.07 -3.51 2.44
C SER A 39 -11.66 -3.89 1.02
N LEU A 40 -10.49 -3.42 0.57
CA LEU A 40 -10.00 -3.69 -0.77
C LEU A 40 -9.07 -4.90 -0.76
N ASP A 41 -9.22 -5.73 -1.80
CA ASP A 41 -8.31 -6.86 -2.00
C ASP A 41 -7.17 -6.37 -2.90
N ILE A 42 -5.96 -6.30 -2.35
CA ILE A 42 -4.81 -5.78 -3.05
C ILE A 42 -4.53 -6.54 -4.36
N GLY A 43 -4.85 -7.84 -4.37
CA GLY A 43 -4.63 -8.66 -5.56
C GLY A 43 -5.53 -8.30 -6.74
N THR A 44 -6.62 -7.55 -6.49
CA THR A 44 -7.54 -7.13 -7.56
C THR A 44 -7.30 -5.71 -8.03
N LEU A 45 -6.39 -4.98 -7.39
CA LEU A 45 -6.11 -3.60 -7.78
C LEU A 45 -5.18 -3.57 -8.98
N SER A 46 -5.55 -2.81 -10.01
CA SER A 46 -4.66 -2.59 -11.15
C SER A 46 -3.44 -1.80 -10.69
N GLY A 47 -2.32 -2.01 -11.36
CA GLY A 47 -1.08 -1.30 -11.00
C GLY A 47 -0.30 -1.93 -9.87
N PHE A 48 -0.86 -2.90 -9.15
CA PHE A 48 -0.11 -3.60 -8.12
C PHE A 48 0.75 -4.68 -8.75
N ASP A 49 2.06 -4.59 -8.53
CA ASP A 49 3.03 -5.56 -9.01
C ASP A 49 3.61 -6.27 -7.80
N ALA A 50 3.30 -7.55 -7.64
CA ALA A 50 3.70 -8.31 -6.45
C ALA A 50 5.22 -8.40 -6.31
N GLU A 51 5.94 -8.53 -7.41
CA GLU A 51 7.39 -8.61 -7.37
C GLU A 51 8.01 -7.26 -6.99
N ALA A 52 7.53 -6.18 -7.60
CA ALA A 52 7.99 -4.84 -7.24
C ALA A 52 7.65 -4.51 -5.80
N ALA A 53 6.48 -4.94 -5.33
CA ALA A 53 6.09 -4.73 -3.95
C ALA A 53 7.01 -5.43 -2.98
N HIS A 54 7.40 -6.66 -3.30
CA HIS A 54 8.32 -7.42 -2.46
C HIS A 54 9.68 -6.72 -2.37
N VAL A 55 10.23 -6.29 -3.50
CA VAL A 55 11.52 -5.60 -3.53
C VAL A 55 11.45 -4.28 -2.76
N SER A 56 10.41 -3.50 -3.00
CA SER A 56 10.24 -2.22 -2.32
C SER A 56 10.06 -2.39 -0.80
N ALA A 57 9.29 -3.39 -0.40
CA ALA A 57 9.08 -3.67 1.01
C ALA A 57 10.38 -4.08 1.71
N GLU A 58 11.22 -4.86 1.04
CA GLU A 58 12.52 -5.26 1.59
C GLU A 58 13.44 -4.05 1.74
N ALA A 59 13.41 -3.12 0.78
CA ALA A 59 14.31 -1.97 0.79
C ALA A 59 13.78 -0.82 1.66
N ASN A 60 12.47 -0.58 1.67
CA ASN A 60 11.89 0.62 2.26
C ASN A 60 10.82 0.36 3.33
N GLY A 61 10.31 -0.85 3.41
CA GLY A 61 9.25 -1.20 4.36
C GLY A 61 7.84 -0.91 3.85
N PHE A 62 7.70 -0.46 2.60
CA PHE A 62 6.40 -0.19 2.01
C PHE A 62 6.52 -0.13 0.49
N TYR A 63 5.38 -0.11 -0.19
CA TYR A 63 5.32 -0.01 -1.65
C TYR A 63 4.22 0.97 -2.04
N LEU A 64 4.59 2.02 -2.76
CA LEU A 64 3.64 3.01 -3.29
C LEU A 64 3.30 2.67 -4.73
N PHE A 65 2.01 2.73 -5.06
CA PHE A 65 1.60 2.45 -6.43
C PHE A 65 0.30 3.19 -6.75
N HIS A 66 0.04 3.40 -8.03
CA HIS A 66 -1.22 3.97 -8.49
C HIS A 66 -2.09 2.85 -9.04
N SER A 67 -3.36 2.87 -8.66
CA SER A 67 -4.34 1.92 -9.18
C SER A 67 -5.40 2.68 -9.95
N ALA A 68 -5.40 2.54 -11.26
CA ALA A 68 -6.42 3.16 -12.09
C ALA A 68 -7.71 2.37 -11.94
N SER A 69 -8.76 3.06 -11.59
CA SER A 69 -10.08 2.42 -11.44
C SER A 69 -10.90 2.53 -12.72
#